data_d3535e79db837cb21bb5131d37c492d2
#
_entry.id   d3535e79db837cb21bb5131d37c492d2
#
_cell.length_a   1.000
_cell.length_b   1.000
_cell.length_c   1.000
_cell.angle_alpha   90.00
_cell.angle_beta   90.00
_cell.angle_gamma   90.00
#
_symmetry.space_group_name_H-M   'P 1'
#
loop_
_entity.id
_entity.type
_entity.pdbx_description
1 polymer ?
#
loop_
_entity_poly.entity_id
_entity_poly.type
_entity_poly.pdbx_seq_one_letter_code
_entity_poly.pdbx_strand_id
1 'polypeptide(L)'
;RNNITPKIHFAITIVVFIVISTFTTKLSAQEPVVQWDQTIGTTSNDNLVQVNLTSDGGFILGGYTSGGISGDKTEANMGGTDMWVVKLDALGNIQWQNSIGTSSSDNLVDIVQTVDGGFLLGCTSSTGISGDKTEAAIGLSDFWIIKLNASGVIMWQNTIGGTGNDNLTDIEPVPSGGFLLS
;
A
#
# COMPACT_ATOMS: atom_id res chain seq x y z
N ARG A 1 13.58 -8.54 -35.96
CA ARG A 1 12.86 -9.40 -34.98
C ARG A 1 12.64 -8.55 -33.73
N ASN A 2 11.41 -8.06 -33.56
CA ASN A 2 11.02 -7.32 -32.36
C ASN A 2 10.79 -8.33 -31.24
N ASN A 3 11.67 -8.35 -30.25
CA ASN A 3 11.45 -9.05 -29.01
C ASN A 3 10.40 -8.27 -28.20
N ILE A 4 9.15 -8.75 -28.25
CA ILE A 4 8.11 -8.30 -27.35
C ILE A 4 8.28 -9.12 -26.07
N THR A 5 8.93 -8.52 -25.07
CA THR A 5 8.88 -9.05 -23.69
C THR A 5 7.45 -8.93 -23.19
N PRO A 6 6.84 -9.99 -22.65
CA PRO A 6 5.51 -9.88 -22.08
C PRO A 6 5.55 -8.95 -20.86
N LYS A 7 4.87 -7.80 -20.96
CA LYS A 7 4.63 -6.96 -19.80
C LYS A 7 3.58 -7.69 -18.95
N ILE A 8 3.94 -8.08 -17.73
CA ILE A 8 2.99 -8.56 -16.74
C ILE A 8 2.27 -7.31 -16.23
N HIS A 9 1.06 -7.08 -16.73
CA HIS A 9 0.19 -6.01 -16.24
C HIS A 9 -0.68 -6.62 -15.15
N PHE A 10 -0.63 -6.10 -13.94
CA PHE A 10 -1.61 -6.41 -12.92
C PHE A 10 -2.83 -5.54 -13.16
N ALA A 11 -3.89 -6.15 -13.70
CA ALA A 11 -5.18 -5.49 -13.78
C ALA A 11 -5.90 -5.68 -12.44
N ILE A 12 -6.15 -4.58 -11.70
CA ILE A 12 -6.98 -4.60 -10.50
C ILE A 12 -8.44 -4.51 -10.97
N THR A 13 -9.14 -5.63 -10.96
CA THR A 13 -10.59 -5.64 -11.17
C THR A 13 -11.27 -5.51 -9.82
N ILE A 14 -11.76 -4.32 -9.48
CA ILE A 14 -12.54 -4.09 -8.25
C ILE A 14 -14.01 -4.32 -8.59
N VAL A 15 -14.60 -5.38 -8.02
CA VAL A 15 -16.02 -5.71 -8.19
C VAL A 15 -16.81 -5.10 -7.04
N VAL A 16 -17.56 -4.03 -7.28
CA VAL A 16 -18.45 -3.42 -6.29
C VAL A 16 -19.87 -3.99 -6.46
N PHE A 17 -20.38 -4.66 -5.42
CA PHE A 17 -21.76 -5.14 -5.38
C PHE A 17 -22.68 -4.05 -4.79
N ILE A 18 -23.58 -3.51 -5.58
CA ILE A 18 -24.66 -2.66 -5.10
C ILE A 18 -25.91 -3.53 -4.98
N VAL A 19 -26.36 -3.82 -3.75
CA VAL A 19 -27.66 -4.45 -3.49
C VAL A 19 -28.71 -3.35 -3.40
N ILE A 20 -29.48 -3.14 -4.45
CA ILE A 20 -30.68 -2.32 -4.42
C ILE A 20 -31.84 -3.24 -4.06
N SER A 21 -32.36 -3.17 -2.82
CA SER A 21 -33.58 -3.87 -2.42
C SER A 21 -34.81 -3.10 -2.90
N THR A 22 -35.35 -3.46 -4.06
CA THR A 22 -36.75 -3.20 -4.37
C THR A 22 -37.53 -4.50 -4.20
N PHE A 23 -38.50 -4.49 -3.30
CA PHE A 23 -39.46 -5.60 -3.08
C PHE A 23 -40.20 -5.90 -4.38
N THR A 24 -39.90 -7.00 -5.04
CA THR A 24 -40.82 -7.97 -5.66
C THR A 24 -40.03 -9.06 -6.44
N THR A 25 -40.17 -10.32 -5.98
CA THR A 25 -40.17 -11.59 -6.71
C THR A 25 -39.14 -11.81 -7.82
N LYS A 26 -38.21 -12.69 -7.49
CA LYS A 26 -37.09 -13.28 -8.23
C LYS A 26 -35.77 -12.52 -8.06
N LEU A 27 -34.99 -13.00 -7.08
CA LEU A 27 -33.57 -12.70 -7.02
C LEU A 27 -32.90 -13.35 -8.25
N SER A 28 -32.87 -12.61 -9.37
CA SER A 28 -31.95 -12.92 -10.45
C SER A 28 -30.59 -12.38 -9.98
N ALA A 29 -29.63 -13.26 -9.79
CA ALA A 29 -28.25 -12.82 -9.57
C ALA A 29 -27.83 -12.01 -10.81
N GLN A 30 -27.75 -10.69 -10.66
CA GLN A 30 -27.22 -9.82 -11.70
C GLN A 30 -25.71 -10.06 -11.76
N GLU A 31 -25.20 -10.33 -12.96
CA GLU A 31 -23.75 -10.42 -13.13
C GLU A 31 -23.09 -9.09 -12.71
N PRO A 32 -21.94 -9.14 -12.02
CA PRO A 32 -21.24 -7.93 -11.60
C PRO A 32 -20.84 -7.13 -12.84
N VAL A 33 -21.15 -5.85 -12.83
CA VAL A 33 -20.76 -4.91 -13.88
C VAL A 33 -19.47 -4.22 -13.46
N VAL A 34 -18.43 -4.28 -14.29
CA VAL A 34 -17.20 -3.50 -14.08
C VAL A 34 -17.57 -2.02 -14.24
N GLN A 35 -17.38 -1.24 -13.18
CA GLN A 35 -17.64 0.20 -13.20
C GLN A 35 -16.47 0.97 -13.81
N TRP A 36 -15.24 0.56 -13.49
CA TRP A 36 -14.01 1.05 -14.08
C TRP A 36 -12.90 0.02 -13.88
N ASP A 37 -11.91 0.08 -14.71
CA ASP A 37 -10.64 -0.62 -14.56
C ASP A 37 -9.51 0.35 -14.80
N GLN A 38 -8.41 0.20 -14.06
CA GLN A 38 -7.22 1.02 -14.22
C GLN A 38 -5.98 0.18 -13.94
N THR A 39 -4.97 0.34 -14.79
CA THR A 39 -3.64 -0.20 -14.57
C THR A 39 -2.75 0.89 -13.99
N ILE A 40 -2.16 0.63 -12.84
CA ILE A 40 -1.21 1.54 -12.18
C ILE A 40 0.11 0.78 -12.06
N GLY A 41 1.19 1.38 -12.53
CA GLY A 41 2.49 0.71 -12.51
C GLY A 41 3.62 1.55 -13.08
N THR A 42 4.82 0.98 -12.98
CA THR A 42 6.07 1.50 -13.53
C THR A 42 6.49 0.69 -14.75
N THR A 43 7.69 0.94 -15.27
CA THR A 43 8.31 0.11 -16.30
C THR A 43 9.05 -1.12 -15.73
N SER A 44 9.09 -1.25 -14.41
CA SER A 44 9.73 -2.33 -13.68
C SER A 44 8.70 -3.30 -13.07
N ASN A 45 9.15 -4.13 -12.13
CA ASN A 45 8.25 -5.01 -11.37
C ASN A 45 7.57 -4.21 -10.27
N ASP A 46 6.25 -4.25 -10.26
CA ASP A 46 5.41 -3.64 -9.26
C ASP A 46 4.64 -4.75 -8.53
N ASN A 47 4.72 -4.75 -7.21
CA ASN A 47 4.08 -5.75 -6.37
C ASN A 47 3.02 -5.07 -5.50
N LEU A 48 1.75 -5.41 -5.74
CA LEU A 48 0.65 -4.98 -4.89
C LEU A 48 0.53 -5.95 -3.71
N VAL A 49 0.51 -5.41 -2.50
CA VAL A 49 0.31 -6.18 -1.26
C VAL A 49 -1.12 -6.04 -0.78
N GLN A 50 -1.65 -4.80 -0.76
CA GLN A 50 -2.94 -4.51 -0.16
C GLN A 50 -3.72 -3.48 -0.96
N VAL A 51 -5.05 -3.66 -1.00
CA VAL A 51 -6.04 -2.66 -1.47
C VAL A 51 -7.13 -2.57 -0.43
N ASN A 52 -7.35 -1.36 0.12
CA ASN A 52 -8.42 -1.11 1.08
C ASN A 52 -9.32 0.02 0.61
N LEU A 53 -10.63 -0.12 0.88
CA LEU A 53 -11.58 0.96 0.72
C LEU A 53 -11.30 2.02 1.80
N THR A 54 -11.36 3.29 1.43
CA THR A 54 -11.16 4.39 2.36
C THR A 54 -12.48 5.06 2.75
N SER A 55 -12.52 5.72 3.89
CA SER A 55 -13.73 6.33 4.46
C SER A 55 -14.36 7.42 3.58
N ASP A 56 -13.60 7.97 2.63
CA ASP A 56 -14.07 8.93 1.63
C ASP A 56 -14.66 8.27 0.36
N GLY A 57 -14.77 6.93 0.35
CA GLY A 57 -15.27 6.15 -0.77
C GLY A 57 -14.22 5.85 -1.86
N GLY A 58 -12.99 6.30 -1.69
CA GLY A 58 -11.87 5.97 -2.55
C GLY A 58 -11.12 4.72 -2.11
N PHE A 59 -9.87 4.55 -2.55
CA PHE A 59 -9.06 3.37 -2.27
C PHE A 59 -7.65 3.77 -1.87
N ILE A 60 -7.04 3.00 -0.97
CA ILE A 60 -5.61 3.04 -0.72
C ILE A 60 -4.99 1.75 -1.23
N LEU A 61 -3.94 1.88 -2.02
CA LEU A 61 -3.13 0.78 -2.54
C LEU A 61 -1.77 0.85 -1.87
N GLY A 62 -1.31 -0.27 -1.38
CA GLY A 62 0.02 -0.40 -0.82
C GLY A 62 0.77 -1.56 -1.47
N GLY A 63 2.01 -1.32 -1.82
CA GLY A 63 2.87 -2.31 -2.42
C GLY A 63 4.33 -1.90 -2.35
N TYR A 64 5.16 -2.47 -3.19
CA TYR A 64 6.56 -2.09 -3.34
C TYR A 64 7.03 -2.28 -4.78
N THR A 65 7.99 -1.47 -5.20
CA THR A 65 8.53 -1.51 -6.56
C THR A 65 10.02 -1.22 -6.60
N SER A 66 10.71 -1.81 -7.56
CA SER A 66 12.08 -1.44 -7.93
C SER A 66 12.15 -0.35 -8.99
N GLY A 67 10.98 0.09 -9.49
CA GLY A 67 10.87 1.14 -10.50
C GLY A 67 11.11 2.51 -9.93
N GLY A 68 11.98 3.29 -10.57
CA GLY A 68 12.10 4.71 -10.32
C GLY A 68 10.94 5.50 -10.96
N ILE A 69 11.15 6.79 -11.22
CA ILE A 69 10.18 7.65 -11.90
C ILE A 69 9.90 7.11 -13.31
N SER A 70 8.74 6.47 -13.48
CA SER A 70 8.28 5.93 -14.77
C SER A 70 6.83 5.47 -14.66
N GLY A 71 6.13 5.37 -15.79
CA GLY A 71 4.70 5.03 -15.79
C GLY A 71 3.92 6.03 -14.94
N ASP A 72 3.19 5.52 -13.94
CA ASP A 72 2.38 6.35 -13.04
C ASP A 72 3.16 6.86 -11.83
N LYS A 73 4.35 6.32 -11.56
CA LYS A 73 5.17 6.69 -10.40
C LYS A 73 5.93 7.98 -10.62
N THR A 74 5.75 8.95 -9.73
CA THR A 74 6.33 10.29 -9.84
C THR A 74 7.53 10.55 -8.94
N GLU A 75 7.87 9.60 -8.05
CA GLU A 75 8.97 9.70 -7.11
C GLU A 75 10.03 8.62 -7.36
N ALA A 76 11.29 8.98 -7.14
CA ALA A 76 12.40 8.03 -7.29
C ALA A 76 12.44 7.05 -6.12
N ASN A 77 13.02 5.86 -6.34
CA ASN A 77 13.42 4.99 -5.25
C ASN A 77 14.65 5.55 -4.53
N MET A 78 14.76 5.21 -3.26
CA MET A 78 15.90 5.56 -2.39
C MET A 78 16.93 4.44 -2.33
N GLY A 79 16.52 3.21 -2.61
CA GLY A 79 17.34 2.02 -2.55
C GLY A 79 17.00 0.99 -3.62
N GLY A 80 16.86 -0.24 -3.18
CA GLY A 80 16.48 -1.37 -4.02
C GLY A 80 15.01 -1.33 -4.41
N THR A 81 14.18 -2.04 -3.66
CA THR A 81 12.72 -1.91 -3.72
C THR A 81 12.25 -1.02 -2.59
N ASP A 82 11.36 -0.08 -2.88
CA ASP A 82 10.76 0.79 -1.88
C ASP A 82 9.25 0.59 -1.83
N MET A 83 8.65 0.86 -0.67
CA MET A 83 7.20 0.89 -0.52
C MET A 83 6.62 1.96 -1.45
N TRP A 84 5.58 1.60 -2.18
CA TRP A 84 4.85 2.52 -3.03
C TRP A 84 3.38 2.54 -2.60
N VAL A 85 2.94 3.69 -2.13
CA VAL A 85 1.58 3.91 -1.63
C VAL A 85 0.85 4.83 -2.59
N VAL A 86 -0.35 4.44 -3.02
CA VAL A 86 -1.17 5.21 -3.96
C VAL A 86 -2.58 5.37 -3.40
N LYS A 87 -3.04 6.59 -3.25
CA LYS A 87 -4.42 6.92 -2.88
C LYS A 87 -5.22 7.26 -4.12
N LEU A 88 -6.35 6.58 -4.30
CA LEU A 88 -7.30 6.83 -5.37
C LEU A 88 -8.59 7.46 -4.84
N ASP A 89 -9.25 8.25 -5.66
CA ASP A 89 -10.64 8.65 -5.45
C ASP A 89 -11.62 7.50 -5.78
N ALA A 90 -12.92 7.72 -5.61
CA ALA A 90 -13.96 6.73 -5.91
C ALA A 90 -14.08 6.38 -7.40
N LEU A 91 -13.50 7.18 -8.28
CA LEU A 91 -13.49 6.97 -9.74
C LEU A 91 -12.20 6.32 -10.23
N GLY A 92 -11.27 6.00 -9.31
CA GLY A 92 -9.98 5.40 -9.63
C GLY A 92 -8.88 6.39 -10.01
N ASN A 93 -9.10 7.71 -9.92
CA ASN A 93 -8.05 8.68 -10.22
C ASN A 93 -7.06 8.78 -9.06
N ILE A 94 -5.77 8.88 -9.37
CA ILE A 94 -4.72 9.08 -8.37
C ILE A 94 -4.88 10.45 -7.73
N GLN A 95 -5.08 10.49 -6.41
CA GLN A 95 -5.10 11.72 -5.62
C GLN A 95 -3.70 12.11 -5.14
N TRP A 96 -2.96 11.14 -4.65
CA TRP A 96 -1.56 11.27 -4.25
C TRP A 96 -0.87 9.91 -4.26
N GLN A 97 0.44 9.94 -4.23
CA GLN A 97 1.29 8.77 -4.12
C GLN A 97 2.57 9.10 -3.36
N ASN A 98 3.18 8.11 -2.73
CA ASN A 98 4.46 8.23 -2.03
C ASN A 98 5.33 7.02 -2.29
N SER A 99 6.62 7.26 -2.46
CA SER A 99 7.67 6.25 -2.39
C SER A 99 8.36 6.39 -1.05
N ILE A 100 8.32 5.36 -0.21
CA ILE A 100 8.84 5.38 1.16
C ILE A 100 9.84 4.25 1.31
N GLY A 101 11.06 4.57 1.70
CA GLY A 101 12.11 3.57 1.78
C GLY A 101 13.41 4.03 2.39
N THR A 102 14.40 3.15 2.30
CA THR A 102 15.76 3.35 2.79
C THR A 102 16.77 3.14 1.64
N SER A 103 18.05 3.13 1.94
CA SER A 103 19.08 2.77 0.96
C SER A 103 19.11 1.27 0.59
N SER A 104 18.27 0.44 1.21
CA SER A 104 18.14 -1.00 0.94
C SER A 104 16.79 -1.32 0.27
N SER A 105 16.28 -2.51 0.49
CA SER A 105 14.95 -2.90 0.02
C SER A 105 13.96 -2.87 1.18
N ASP A 106 12.85 -2.17 0.99
CA ASP A 106 11.78 -1.98 1.96
C ASP A 106 10.45 -2.43 1.34
N ASN A 107 10.06 -3.65 1.66
CA ASN A 107 8.88 -4.27 1.10
C ASN A 107 7.71 -4.07 2.07
N LEU A 108 6.67 -3.39 1.62
CA LEU A 108 5.44 -3.24 2.42
C LEU A 108 4.90 -4.61 2.81
N VAL A 109 4.49 -4.72 4.08
CA VAL A 109 3.78 -5.89 4.61
C VAL A 109 2.28 -5.62 4.68
N ASP A 110 1.90 -4.47 5.23
CA ASP A 110 0.49 -4.10 5.35
C ASP A 110 0.28 -2.58 5.41
N ILE A 111 -0.94 -2.13 5.10
CA ILE A 111 -1.40 -0.74 5.22
C ILE A 111 -2.86 -0.70 5.63
N VAL A 112 -3.18 0.03 6.69
CA VAL A 112 -4.54 0.20 7.19
C VAL A 112 -4.90 1.67 7.34
N GLN A 113 -6.18 2.03 7.10
CA GLN A 113 -6.65 3.39 7.37
C GLN A 113 -6.88 3.58 8.87
N THR A 114 -6.44 4.72 9.40
CA THR A 114 -6.62 5.10 10.79
C THR A 114 -7.88 5.98 10.96
N VAL A 115 -8.40 6.06 12.18
CA VAL A 115 -9.66 6.79 12.50
C VAL A 115 -9.59 8.29 12.19
N ASP A 116 -8.40 8.87 12.12
CA ASP A 116 -8.17 10.27 11.74
C ASP A 116 -8.13 10.49 10.21
N GLY A 117 -8.44 9.44 9.42
CA GLY A 117 -8.40 9.46 7.97
C GLY A 117 -7.01 9.29 7.36
N GLY A 118 -5.97 9.20 8.18
CA GLY A 118 -4.60 8.86 7.73
C GLY A 118 -4.40 7.36 7.56
N PHE A 119 -3.13 6.94 7.51
CA PHE A 119 -2.78 5.54 7.25
C PHE A 119 -1.64 5.10 8.15
N LEU A 120 -1.70 3.87 8.62
CA LEU A 120 -0.58 3.19 9.25
C LEU A 120 -0.10 2.10 8.30
N LEU A 121 1.20 2.07 8.06
CA LEU A 121 1.83 1.06 7.21
C LEU A 121 3.09 0.55 7.89
N GLY A 122 3.54 -0.61 7.46
CA GLY A 122 4.73 -1.21 8.02
C GLY A 122 5.40 -2.21 7.10
N CYS A 123 6.68 -2.36 7.34
CA CYS A 123 7.52 -3.38 6.75
C CYS A 123 8.48 -3.97 7.79
N THR A 124 9.22 -4.99 7.37
CA THR A 124 10.41 -5.46 8.08
C THR A 124 11.63 -4.77 7.48
N SER A 125 12.43 -4.07 8.30
CA SER A 125 13.61 -3.35 7.85
C SER A 125 14.85 -3.78 8.62
N SER A 126 15.92 -4.12 7.90
CA SER A 126 17.25 -4.38 8.48
C SER A 126 18.20 -3.17 8.39
N THR A 127 17.70 -2.05 7.91
CA THR A 127 18.49 -0.85 7.65
C THR A 127 18.43 0.10 8.85
N GLY A 128 19.54 0.73 9.18
CA GLY A 128 19.59 1.83 10.13
C GLY A 128 19.02 3.12 9.53
N ILE A 129 19.41 4.27 10.08
CA ILE A 129 18.97 5.58 9.61
C ILE A 129 19.43 5.81 8.18
N SER A 130 18.50 5.87 7.24
CA SER A 130 18.74 6.21 5.82
C SER A 130 17.41 6.46 5.09
N GLY A 131 17.44 7.21 3.99
CA GLY A 131 16.20 7.54 3.26
C GLY A 131 15.19 8.22 4.18
N ASP A 132 13.96 7.69 4.23
CA ASP A 132 12.90 8.19 5.11
C ASP A 132 13.01 7.69 6.55
N LYS A 133 13.77 6.62 6.80
CA LYS A 133 13.90 6.04 8.13
C LYS A 133 14.79 6.88 9.03
N THR A 134 14.22 7.37 10.13
CA THR A 134 14.90 8.29 11.08
C THR A 134 15.37 7.61 12.36
N GLU A 135 15.04 6.34 12.56
CA GLU A 135 15.42 5.57 13.73
C GLU A 135 16.40 4.45 13.36
N ALA A 136 17.35 4.18 14.25
CA ALA A 136 18.30 3.10 14.08
C ALA A 136 17.62 1.74 14.19
N ALA A 137 18.19 0.72 13.52
CA ALA A 137 17.85 -0.66 13.80
C ALA A 137 18.23 -1.03 15.23
N ILE A 138 17.42 -1.90 15.85
CA ILE A 138 17.65 -2.40 17.22
C ILE A 138 18.40 -3.75 17.14
N GLY A 139 18.04 -4.55 16.14
CA GLY A 139 18.58 -5.87 15.93
C GLY A 139 19.08 -6.12 14.50
N LEU A 140 18.84 -7.33 14.02
CA LEU A 140 19.16 -7.73 12.66
C LEU A 140 18.10 -7.23 11.67
N SER A 141 16.83 -7.44 12.00
CA SER A 141 15.67 -6.86 11.30
C SER A 141 14.58 -6.54 12.30
N ASP A 142 13.90 -5.43 12.11
CA ASP A 142 12.89 -4.90 13.03
C ASP A 142 11.64 -4.47 12.25
N PHE A 143 10.51 -4.35 12.95
CA PHE A 143 9.33 -3.70 12.40
C PHE A 143 9.62 -2.21 12.18
N TRP A 144 9.40 -1.71 11.00
CA TRP A 144 9.38 -0.28 10.73
C TRP A 144 7.95 0.15 10.44
N ILE A 145 7.37 0.87 11.40
CA ILE A 145 5.97 1.32 11.38
C ILE A 145 5.95 2.80 11.08
N ILE A 146 5.10 3.21 10.13
CA ILE A 146 5.03 4.56 9.61
C ILE A 146 3.59 5.04 9.61
N LYS A 147 3.34 6.19 10.24
CA LYS A 147 2.04 6.87 10.21
C LYS A 147 2.05 7.98 9.19
N LEU A 148 1.10 7.93 8.25
CA LEU A 148 0.81 9.01 7.32
C LEU A 148 -0.46 9.75 7.74
N ASN A 149 -0.53 11.05 7.43
CA ASN A 149 -1.81 11.77 7.46
C ASN A 149 -2.66 11.43 6.21
N ALA A 150 -3.86 12.02 6.10
CA ALA A 150 -4.77 11.78 4.98
C ALA A 150 -4.22 12.22 3.62
N SER A 151 -3.22 13.11 3.60
CA SER A 151 -2.55 13.60 2.37
C SER A 151 -1.25 12.84 2.06
N GLY A 152 -0.96 11.75 2.77
CA GLY A 152 0.22 10.91 2.54
C GLY A 152 1.51 11.40 3.22
N VAL A 153 1.50 12.49 3.98
CA VAL A 153 2.71 13.01 4.64
C VAL A 153 3.03 12.17 5.87
N ILE A 154 4.31 11.78 6.03
CA ILE A 154 4.81 11.06 7.21
C ILE A 154 4.66 11.97 8.45
N MET A 155 3.92 11.48 9.45
CA MET A 155 3.69 12.16 10.72
C MET A 155 4.65 11.70 11.80
N TRP A 156 4.85 10.40 11.88
CA TRP A 156 5.79 9.75 12.78
C TRP A 156 6.14 8.36 12.26
N GLN A 157 7.17 7.79 12.80
CA GLN A 157 7.60 6.43 12.54
C GLN A 157 8.26 5.84 13.77
N ASN A 158 8.26 4.52 13.88
CA ASN A 158 8.90 3.78 14.97
C ASN A 158 9.58 2.52 14.44
N THR A 159 10.75 2.23 15.02
CA THR A 159 11.41 0.93 14.88
C THR A 159 11.11 0.10 16.12
N ILE A 160 10.52 -1.08 15.94
CA ILE A 160 10.06 -1.95 17.03
C ILE A 160 10.65 -3.34 16.83
N GLY A 161 11.37 -3.84 17.84
CA GLY A 161 11.98 -5.16 17.79
C GLY A 161 12.91 -5.43 18.94
N GLY A 162 13.63 -6.54 18.84
CA GLY A 162 14.64 -6.98 19.79
C GLY A 162 16.04 -7.03 19.16
N THR A 163 16.92 -7.91 19.67
CA THR A 163 18.28 -8.07 19.14
C THR A 163 18.38 -9.07 17.98
N GLY A 164 17.28 -9.78 17.68
CA GLY A 164 17.17 -10.82 16.66
C GLY A 164 16.58 -10.31 15.36
N ASN A 165 15.93 -11.23 14.63
CA ASN A 165 15.09 -10.90 13.50
C ASN A 165 13.63 -10.81 13.98
N ASP A 166 13.03 -9.67 13.83
CA ASP A 166 11.63 -9.41 14.11
C ASP A 166 10.95 -9.12 12.76
N ASN A 167 10.05 -10.02 12.32
CA ASN A 167 9.43 -9.93 11.02
C ASN A 167 7.95 -9.57 11.18
N LEU A 168 7.56 -8.42 10.70
CA LEU A 168 6.16 -8.00 10.66
C LEU A 168 5.39 -8.87 9.68
N THR A 169 4.19 -9.30 10.06
CA THR A 169 3.30 -10.08 9.21
C THR A 169 1.93 -9.44 9.01
N ASP A 170 1.49 -8.58 9.95
CA ASP A 170 0.15 -7.98 9.88
C ASP A 170 0.03 -6.74 10.77
N ILE A 171 -0.94 -5.86 10.44
CA ILE A 171 -1.32 -4.68 11.25
C ILE A 171 -2.83 -4.66 11.39
N GLU A 172 -3.36 -4.98 12.58
CA GLU A 172 -4.79 -4.96 12.84
C GLU A 172 -5.22 -3.79 13.74
N PRO A 173 -6.20 -2.96 13.33
CA PRO A 173 -6.79 -1.98 14.22
C PRO A 173 -7.61 -2.67 15.32
N VAL A 174 -7.44 -2.23 16.57
CA VAL A 174 -8.21 -2.78 17.70
C VAL A 174 -9.39 -1.87 18.06
N PRO A 175 -10.57 -2.42 18.44
CA PRO A 175 -11.78 -1.62 18.72
C PRO A 175 -11.63 -0.58 19.82
N SER A 176 -10.72 -0.80 20.78
CA SER A 176 -10.40 0.13 21.86
C SER A 176 -9.51 1.30 21.46
N GLY A 177 -9.12 1.36 20.19
CA GLY A 177 -8.10 2.27 19.63
C GLY A 177 -6.70 1.66 19.70
N GLY A 178 -5.83 2.10 18.78
CA GLY A 178 -4.49 1.53 18.59
C GLY A 178 -4.46 0.38 17.58
N PHE A 179 -3.34 -0.35 17.56
CA PHE A 179 -3.08 -1.40 16.57
C PHE A 179 -2.37 -2.58 17.23
N LEU A 180 -2.70 -3.76 16.76
CA LEU A 180 -1.95 -4.98 17.02
C LEU A 180 -0.98 -5.19 15.86
N LEU A 181 0.27 -5.48 16.19
CA LEU A 181 1.33 -5.83 15.25
C LEU A 181 1.71 -7.29 15.48
N SER A 182 1.81 -8.08 14.46
CA SER A 182 2.21 -9.49 14.55
C SER A 182 3.32 -9.86 13.56
#